data_eab26f3d6ecbcc1960736e17abbf836c
#
_entry.id   eab26f3d6ecbcc1960736e17abbf836c
#
_cell.length_a   1.000
_cell.length_b   1.000
_cell.length_c   1.000
_cell.angle_alpha   90.00
_cell.angle_beta   90.00
_cell.angle_gamma   90.00
#
_symmetry.space_group_name_H-M   'P 1'
#
loop_
_entity.id
_entity.type
_entity.pdbx_description
1 polymer ?
#
loop_
_entity_poly.entity_id
_entity_poly.type
_entity_poly.pdbx_seq_one_letter_code
_entity_poly.pdbx_strand_id
1 'polypeptide(L)'
;MAEIAPSGTGLPAPRYGGRPTMKDVAARAEVGLKTVSRVVNGEPGVSPDTERRVRDAITALGFRRNDSARVLRKGRTGSVGLVLEDLADPFYAPLSRAVEEVARIHGALLINGSSAEDPARERELVLALCARRVDGLVIVPAGEDHRYLEPELAAGVATVFVDRPPGSLAADLVLTDSFGGARSGVAHLVAHGHRRIGIIGDHPGIHTAAERLRGYRAAMADAELPVRESWVALGDTAPERVAADATRMVTGERPVTALFTGNNRVTVTVVRVLAQLARPVALVGFDDFELADLLSPPVTVVAQDPGRLGRDAAALLFRRLDGAGEPPRRVTLPTRLVPRGSGELPPYDGE
;
A
#
# COMPACT_ATOMS: atom_id res chain seq x y z
N MET A 1 23.05 -21.69 -60.81
CA MET A 1 22.53 -21.84 -59.43
C MET A 1 23.67 -21.51 -58.51
N ALA A 2 23.65 -20.28 -57.96
CA ALA A 2 24.62 -19.80 -56.98
C ALA A 2 23.96 -19.83 -55.59
N GLU A 3 24.52 -20.60 -54.74
CA GLU A 3 24.07 -20.80 -53.36
C GLU A 3 24.50 -19.59 -52.49
N ILE A 4 23.54 -18.84 -52.00
CA ILE A 4 23.77 -17.70 -51.06
C ILE A 4 23.81 -18.30 -49.65
N ALA A 5 25.02 -18.31 -49.05
CA ALA A 5 25.19 -18.63 -47.63
C ALA A 5 24.63 -17.51 -46.74
N PRO A 6 23.90 -17.80 -45.64
CA PRO A 6 23.43 -16.80 -44.72
C PRO A 6 24.57 -16.35 -43.81
N SER A 7 24.91 -15.05 -43.85
CA SER A 7 25.80 -14.42 -42.91
C SER A 7 25.11 -14.26 -41.53
N GLY A 8 25.31 -15.23 -40.67
CA GLY A 8 24.86 -15.17 -39.30
C GLY A 8 25.76 -14.29 -38.45
N THR A 9 25.33 -13.05 -38.19
CA THR A 9 25.84 -12.23 -37.07
C THR A 9 25.23 -12.74 -35.75
N GLY A 10 25.74 -13.90 -35.30
CA GLY A 10 25.36 -14.42 -33.98
C GLY A 10 25.93 -13.53 -32.90
N LEU A 11 25.07 -12.87 -32.13
CA LEU A 11 25.46 -12.30 -30.85
C LEU A 11 26.10 -13.42 -30.00
N PRO A 12 27.27 -13.21 -29.39
CA PRO A 12 27.90 -14.22 -28.57
C PRO A 12 26.96 -14.61 -27.43
N ALA A 13 26.79 -15.93 -27.22
CA ALA A 13 25.96 -16.47 -26.14
C ALA A 13 26.37 -15.85 -24.80
N PRO A 14 25.40 -15.50 -23.93
CA PRO A 14 25.72 -14.92 -22.66
C PRO A 14 26.58 -15.89 -21.85
N ARG A 15 27.82 -15.51 -21.59
CA ARG A 15 28.70 -16.23 -20.67
C ARG A 15 28.16 -15.96 -19.28
N TYR A 16 27.59 -16.95 -18.59
CA TYR A 16 27.28 -16.92 -17.15
C TYR A 16 28.60 -16.97 -16.33
N GLY A 17 29.55 -16.12 -16.66
CA GLY A 17 30.69 -15.80 -15.83
C GLY A 17 30.31 -14.63 -14.91
N GLY A 18 30.77 -14.64 -13.67
CA GLY A 18 30.37 -13.70 -12.62
C GLY A 18 30.38 -12.23 -13.08
N ARG A 19 29.57 -11.38 -12.45
CA ARG A 19 29.49 -9.95 -12.80
C ARG A 19 30.88 -9.31 -12.79
N PRO A 20 31.22 -8.47 -13.78
CA PRO A 20 32.50 -7.76 -13.81
C PRO A 20 32.75 -7.03 -12.51
N THR A 21 33.97 -7.06 -12.02
CA THR A 21 34.40 -6.44 -10.77
C THR A 21 35.23 -5.18 -11.06
N MET A 22 35.49 -4.36 -10.02
CA MET A 22 36.43 -3.24 -10.13
C MET A 22 37.86 -3.69 -10.52
N LYS A 23 38.25 -4.95 -10.21
CA LYS A 23 39.52 -5.52 -10.64
C LYS A 23 39.58 -5.73 -12.15
N ASP A 24 38.48 -6.18 -12.74
CA ASP A 24 38.38 -6.38 -14.19
C ASP A 24 38.42 -5.04 -14.95
N VAL A 25 37.77 -4.00 -14.39
CA VAL A 25 37.85 -2.63 -14.91
C VAL A 25 39.29 -2.10 -14.83
N ALA A 26 39.96 -2.32 -13.69
CA ALA A 26 41.36 -1.87 -13.47
C ALA A 26 42.30 -2.54 -14.47
N ALA A 27 42.17 -3.83 -14.68
CA ALA A 27 42.95 -4.59 -15.67
C ALA A 27 42.71 -4.10 -17.10
N ARG A 28 41.42 -3.90 -17.49
CA ARG A 28 41.09 -3.40 -18.84
C ARG A 28 41.51 -1.95 -19.11
N ALA A 29 41.42 -1.10 -18.08
CA ALA A 29 41.83 0.30 -18.19
C ALA A 29 43.33 0.51 -17.98
N GLU A 30 44.07 -0.54 -17.62
CA GLU A 30 45.52 -0.50 -17.29
C GLU A 30 45.85 0.54 -16.20
N VAL A 31 45.05 0.54 -15.11
CA VAL A 31 45.24 1.45 -13.98
C VAL A 31 45.13 0.72 -12.67
N GLY A 32 45.56 1.31 -11.57
CA GLY A 32 45.42 0.75 -10.24
C GLY A 32 43.95 0.76 -9.77
N LEU A 33 43.57 -0.21 -8.94
CA LEU A 33 42.23 -0.34 -8.35
C LEU A 33 41.78 0.96 -7.63
N LYS A 34 42.71 1.67 -6.98
CA LYS A 34 42.44 2.95 -6.30
C LYS A 34 42.01 4.04 -7.29
N THR A 35 42.58 4.03 -8.52
CA THR A 35 42.21 4.96 -9.59
C THR A 35 40.81 4.68 -10.10
N VAL A 36 40.48 3.39 -10.33
CA VAL A 36 39.12 3.00 -10.70
C VAL A 36 38.12 3.43 -9.63
N SER A 37 38.43 3.19 -8.34
CA SER A 37 37.58 3.62 -7.21
C SER A 37 37.33 5.13 -7.21
N ARG A 38 38.38 5.96 -7.47
CA ARG A 38 38.23 7.41 -7.54
C ARG A 38 37.33 7.85 -8.68
N VAL A 39 37.51 7.29 -9.88
CA VAL A 39 36.68 7.62 -11.06
C VAL A 39 35.22 7.20 -10.81
N VAL A 40 34.99 6.00 -10.29
CA VAL A 40 33.64 5.49 -9.98
C VAL A 40 32.96 6.32 -8.88
N ASN A 41 33.72 6.90 -7.96
CA ASN A 41 33.21 7.74 -6.87
C ASN A 41 33.13 9.24 -7.23
N GLY A 42 33.62 9.67 -8.38
CA GLY A 42 33.69 11.08 -8.75
C GLY A 42 34.69 11.88 -7.89
N GLU A 43 35.71 11.20 -7.31
CA GLU A 43 36.71 11.85 -6.47
C GLU A 43 37.76 12.58 -7.35
N PRO A 44 38.22 13.78 -6.95
CA PRO A 44 39.22 14.54 -7.72
C PRO A 44 40.60 13.86 -7.69
N GLY A 45 41.46 14.26 -8.63
CA GLY A 45 42.85 13.83 -8.67
C GLY A 45 43.14 12.69 -9.64
N VAL A 46 42.28 12.50 -10.64
CA VAL A 46 42.52 11.63 -11.81
C VAL A 46 42.59 12.51 -13.05
N SER A 47 43.58 12.26 -13.93
CA SER A 47 43.68 12.99 -15.18
C SER A 47 42.50 12.72 -16.11
N PRO A 48 42.08 13.70 -16.96
CA PRO A 48 40.93 13.50 -17.86
C PRO A 48 41.11 12.30 -18.82
N ASP A 49 42.32 12.02 -19.23
CA ASP A 49 42.62 10.89 -20.10
C ASP A 49 42.46 9.53 -19.38
N THR A 50 42.97 9.45 -18.17
CA THR A 50 42.77 8.26 -17.31
C THR A 50 41.31 8.04 -16.95
N GLU A 51 40.58 9.13 -16.67
CA GLU A 51 39.14 9.05 -16.39
C GLU A 51 38.37 8.50 -17.59
N ARG A 52 38.67 8.95 -18.80
CA ARG A 52 38.08 8.47 -20.06
C ARG A 52 38.34 6.95 -20.23
N ARG A 53 39.61 6.51 -20.13
CA ARG A 53 39.96 5.09 -20.22
C ARG A 53 39.21 4.20 -19.25
N VAL A 54 39.03 4.65 -18.00
CA VAL A 54 38.26 3.93 -16.99
C VAL A 54 36.77 3.86 -17.35
N ARG A 55 36.16 4.96 -17.80
CA ARG A 55 34.78 5.04 -18.25
C ARG A 55 34.52 4.14 -19.45
N ASP A 56 35.44 4.10 -20.42
CA ASP A 56 35.34 3.22 -21.58
C ASP A 56 35.44 1.76 -21.17
N ALA A 57 36.32 1.41 -20.24
CA ALA A 57 36.43 0.06 -19.69
C ALA A 57 35.15 -0.35 -18.93
N ILE A 58 34.56 0.55 -18.13
CA ILE A 58 33.27 0.33 -17.44
C ILE A 58 32.17 0.01 -18.44
N THR A 59 32.05 0.82 -19.49
CA THR A 59 31.03 0.63 -20.54
C THR A 59 31.25 -0.68 -21.30
N ALA A 60 32.47 -0.97 -21.70
CA ALA A 60 32.82 -2.15 -22.48
C ALA A 60 32.64 -3.49 -21.70
N LEU A 61 32.83 -3.46 -20.40
CA LEU A 61 32.61 -4.63 -19.52
C LEU A 61 31.19 -4.74 -19.01
N GLY A 62 30.35 -3.71 -19.19
CA GLY A 62 29.05 -3.63 -18.53
C GLY A 62 29.17 -3.61 -16.99
N PHE A 63 30.31 -3.09 -16.48
CA PHE A 63 30.50 -3.01 -15.03
C PHE A 63 29.47 -2.09 -14.42
N ARG A 64 28.73 -2.61 -13.44
CA ARG A 64 27.86 -1.83 -12.56
C ARG A 64 28.47 -1.84 -11.15
N ARG A 65 28.61 -0.66 -10.58
CA ARG A 65 29.08 -0.51 -9.22
C ARG A 65 28.24 -1.36 -8.28
N ASN A 66 28.90 -2.17 -7.47
CA ASN A 66 28.26 -2.84 -6.37
C ASN A 66 28.14 -1.83 -5.20
N ASP A 67 26.93 -1.39 -4.89
CA ASP A 67 26.67 -0.43 -3.81
C ASP A 67 27.01 -0.98 -2.42
N SER A 68 27.25 -2.30 -2.26
CA SER A 68 27.69 -2.91 -1.02
C SER A 68 28.97 -2.25 -0.43
N ALA A 69 29.85 -1.69 -1.29
CA ALA A 69 31.03 -0.92 -0.85
C ALA A 69 30.68 0.50 -0.35
N ARG A 70 29.52 1.07 -0.77
CA ARG A 70 28.97 2.32 -0.27
C ARG A 70 28.34 2.14 1.09
N VAL A 71 27.66 1.00 1.28
CA VAL A 71 27.07 0.56 2.55
C VAL A 71 28.12 0.54 3.67
N LEU A 72 29.30 -0.01 3.41
CA LEU A 72 30.41 -0.04 4.38
C LEU A 72 30.91 1.35 4.80
N ARG A 73 30.74 2.38 3.95
CA ARG A 73 31.17 3.77 4.26
C ARG A 73 30.08 4.65 4.83
N LYS A 74 28.81 4.45 4.43
CA LYS A 74 27.67 5.28 4.85
C LYS A 74 26.78 4.61 5.91
N GLY A 75 26.99 3.34 6.21
CA GLY A 75 26.15 2.56 7.15
C GLY A 75 24.73 2.28 6.66
N ARG A 76 24.38 2.70 5.42
CA ARG A 76 23.03 2.55 4.84
C ARG A 76 23.09 1.90 3.48
N THR A 77 22.10 1.04 3.20
CA THR A 77 22.00 0.31 1.93
C THR A 77 21.36 1.14 0.82
N GLY A 78 20.62 2.19 1.17
CA GLY A 78 19.80 2.96 0.23
C GLY A 78 18.60 2.15 -0.25
N SER A 79 18.03 1.31 0.60
CA SER A 79 16.79 0.58 0.30
C SER A 79 15.84 0.60 1.50
N VAL A 80 14.55 0.70 1.21
CA VAL A 80 13.46 0.64 2.19
C VAL A 80 12.45 -0.41 1.77
N GLY A 81 11.86 -1.11 2.74
CA GLY A 81 10.81 -2.09 2.49
C GLY A 81 9.43 -1.49 2.69
N LEU A 82 8.47 -1.88 1.85
CA LEU A 82 7.04 -1.67 2.06
C LEU A 82 6.35 -3.03 2.05
N VAL A 83 5.75 -3.39 3.18
CA VAL A 83 4.90 -4.59 3.29
C VAL A 83 3.46 -4.12 3.42
N LEU A 84 2.60 -4.59 2.55
CA LEU A 84 1.19 -4.24 2.50
C LEU A 84 0.34 -5.50 2.29
N GLU A 85 -0.97 -5.37 2.37
CA GLU A 85 -1.89 -6.49 2.20
C GLU A 85 -1.80 -7.11 0.81
N ASP A 86 -2.18 -6.35 -0.21
CA ASP A 86 -2.24 -6.83 -1.60
C ASP A 86 -1.88 -5.69 -2.57
N LEU A 87 -0.83 -5.89 -3.36
CA LEU A 87 -0.43 -4.94 -4.42
C LEU A 87 -1.50 -4.78 -5.52
N ALA A 88 -2.41 -5.75 -5.65
CA ALA A 88 -3.50 -5.69 -6.62
C ALA A 88 -4.70 -4.86 -6.13
N ASP A 89 -4.75 -4.51 -4.83
CA ASP A 89 -5.81 -3.63 -4.33
C ASP A 89 -5.54 -2.18 -4.75
N PRO A 90 -6.48 -1.51 -5.45
CA PRO A 90 -6.34 -0.13 -5.89
C PRO A 90 -6.06 0.87 -4.77
N PHE A 91 -6.42 0.58 -3.52
CA PHE A 91 -6.12 1.42 -2.36
C PHE A 91 -4.61 1.55 -2.12
N TYR A 92 -3.85 0.46 -2.28
CA TYR A 92 -2.41 0.47 -1.98
C TYR A 92 -1.54 1.02 -3.12
N ALA A 93 -2.04 1.14 -4.34
CA ALA A 93 -1.24 1.63 -5.46
C ALA A 93 -0.81 3.11 -5.29
N PRO A 94 -1.70 4.08 -4.94
CA PRO A 94 -1.30 5.45 -4.65
C PRO A 94 -0.41 5.57 -3.39
N LEU A 95 -0.63 4.73 -2.37
CA LEU A 95 0.20 4.67 -1.17
C LEU A 95 1.63 4.25 -1.52
N SER A 96 1.78 3.13 -2.23
CA SER A 96 3.08 2.61 -2.66
C SER A 96 3.83 3.62 -3.53
N ARG A 97 3.15 4.24 -4.50
CA ARG A 97 3.73 5.29 -5.36
C ARG A 97 4.23 6.48 -4.54
N ALA A 98 3.48 6.91 -3.54
CA ALA A 98 3.87 8.03 -2.68
C ALA A 98 5.11 7.69 -1.83
N VAL A 99 5.18 6.47 -1.28
CA VAL A 99 6.37 5.99 -0.56
C VAL A 99 7.58 5.93 -1.50
N GLU A 100 7.41 5.39 -2.72
CA GLU A 100 8.48 5.32 -3.74
C GLU A 100 9.01 6.70 -4.12
N GLU A 101 8.13 7.68 -4.30
CA GLU A 101 8.52 9.05 -4.67
C GLU A 101 9.37 9.70 -3.58
N VAL A 102 8.99 9.56 -2.31
CA VAL A 102 9.78 10.05 -1.17
C VAL A 102 11.10 9.27 -1.07
N ALA A 103 11.09 7.95 -1.19
CA ALA A 103 12.30 7.13 -1.19
C ALA A 103 13.29 7.57 -2.30
N ARG A 104 12.80 7.81 -3.50
CA ARG A 104 13.61 8.30 -4.64
C ARG A 104 14.26 9.65 -4.38
N ILE A 105 13.54 10.59 -3.74
CA ILE A 105 14.10 11.89 -3.34
C ILE A 105 15.29 11.71 -2.39
N HIS A 106 15.23 10.72 -1.50
CA HIS A 106 16.32 10.39 -0.57
C HIS A 106 17.38 9.44 -1.17
N GLY A 107 17.26 9.09 -2.46
CA GLY A 107 18.19 8.19 -3.14
C GLY A 107 18.09 6.74 -2.69
N ALA A 108 16.93 6.32 -2.19
CA ALA A 108 16.63 4.96 -1.76
C ALA A 108 15.74 4.21 -2.78
N LEU A 109 15.92 2.90 -2.86
CA LEU A 109 15.08 1.98 -3.63
C LEU A 109 13.95 1.46 -2.74
N LEU A 110 12.72 1.43 -3.25
CA LEU A 110 11.59 0.79 -2.60
C LEU A 110 11.50 -0.69 -3.01
N ILE A 111 11.33 -1.57 -2.04
CA ILE A 111 11.09 -3.00 -2.23
C ILE A 111 9.72 -3.32 -1.64
N ASN A 112 8.77 -3.75 -2.48
CA ASN A 112 7.41 -4.07 -2.07
C ASN A 112 7.22 -5.57 -1.83
N GLY A 113 6.35 -5.92 -0.86
CA GLY A 113 5.87 -7.28 -0.62
C GLY A 113 4.40 -7.28 -0.20
N SER A 114 3.65 -8.33 -0.58
CA SER A 114 2.25 -8.53 -0.18
C SER A 114 2.13 -9.63 0.86
N SER A 115 1.53 -9.30 2.01
CA SER A 115 1.27 -10.25 3.10
C SER A 115 0.04 -11.14 2.83
N ALA A 116 -0.89 -10.71 1.96
CA ALA A 116 -2.18 -11.36 1.70
C ALA A 116 -3.02 -11.56 2.98
N GLU A 117 -3.01 -10.59 3.89
CA GLU A 117 -3.69 -10.64 5.20
C GLU A 117 -3.21 -11.81 6.10
N ASP A 118 -2.08 -12.44 5.79
CA ASP A 118 -1.51 -13.51 6.58
C ASP A 118 -0.38 -12.97 7.50
N PRO A 119 -0.55 -12.99 8.84
CA PRO A 119 0.47 -12.52 9.78
C PRO A 119 1.79 -13.32 9.72
N ALA A 120 1.74 -14.60 9.37
CA ALA A 120 2.94 -15.43 9.25
C ALA A 120 3.74 -15.02 8.01
N ARG A 121 3.06 -14.78 6.89
CA ARG A 121 3.66 -14.29 5.65
C ARG A 121 4.19 -12.85 5.80
N GLU A 122 3.47 -11.98 6.50
CA GLU A 122 3.97 -10.64 6.84
C GLU A 122 5.31 -10.74 7.55
N ARG A 123 5.35 -11.53 8.65
CA ARG A 123 6.57 -11.72 9.45
C ARG A 123 7.72 -12.28 8.61
N GLU A 124 7.47 -13.27 7.75
CA GLU A 124 8.49 -13.82 6.84
C GLU A 124 9.05 -12.75 5.90
N LEU A 125 8.19 -11.96 5.25
CA LEU A 125 8.58 -10.88 4.35
C LEU A 125 9.39 -9.81 5.07
N VAL A 126 8.93 -9.37 6.23
CA VAL A 126 9.60 -8.33 7.02
C VAL A 126 10.99 -8.79 7.44
N LEU A 127 11.13 -10.00 7.99
CA LEU A 127 12.43 -10.55 8.38
C LEU A 127 13.35 -10.79 7.18
N ALA A 128 12.80 -11.18 6.02
CA ALA A 128 13.55 -11.32 4.78
C ALA A 128 14.08 -9.96 4.28
N LEU A 129 13.34 -8.86 4.48
CA LEU A 129 13.80 -7.50 4.18
C LEU A 129 14.89 -7.06 5.16
N CYS A 130 14.73 -7.32 6.47
CA CYS A 130 15.76 -7.06 7.48
C CYS A 130 17.06 -7.83 7.18
N ALA A 131 16.98 -9.11 6.82
CA ALA A 131 18.12 -9.92 6.42
C ALA A 131 18.84 -9.37 5.17
N ARG A 132 18.13 -8.67 4.29
CA ARG A 132 18.69 -7.91 3.14
C ARG A 132 19.21 -6.54 3.53
N ARG A 133 19.16 -6.21 4.84
CA ARG A 133 19.64 -4.94 5.41
C ARG A 133 18.96 -3.72 4.78
N VAL A 134 17.63 -3.76 4.61
CA VAL A 134 16.91 -2.52 4.32
C VAL A 134 17.13 -1.52 5.45
N ASP A 135 17.22 -0.24 5.11
CA ASP A 135 17.48 0.83 6.09
C ASP A 135 16.23 1.10 6.95
N GLY A 136 15.05 0.80 6.41
CA GLY A 136 13.80 0.95 7.13
C GLY A 136 12.62 0.28 6.46
N LEU A 137 11.50 0.25 7.18
CA LEU A 137 10.29 -0.46 6.83
C LEU A 137 9.05 0.43 6.96
N VAL A 138 8.15 0.36 5.99
CA VAL A 138 6.76 0.80 6.12
C VAL A 138 5.89 -0.45 6.07
N ILE A 139 5.00 -0.64 7.05
CA ILE A 139 4.24 -1.88 7.21
C ILE A 139 2.76 -1.55 7.37
N VAL A 140 1.91 -2.19 6.56
CA VAL A 140 0.47 -2.33 6.80
C VAL A 140 0.27 -3.63 7.57
N PRO A 141 -0.07 -3.60 8.87
CA PRO A 141 -0.19 -4.80 9.69
C PRO A 141 -1.26 -5.78 9.20
N ALA A 142 -0.89 -7.05 9.03
CA ALA A 142 -1.82 -8.17 8.86
C ALA A 142 -2.18 -8.83 10.20
N GLY A 143 -1.38 -8.62 11.25
CA GLY A 143 -1.59 -9.17 12.59
C GLY A 143 -1.59 -8.11 13.68
N GLU A 144 -1.77 -8.57 14.93
CA GLU A 144 -1.79 -7.70 16.11
C GLU A 144 -0.48 -7.73 16.93
N ASP A 145 0.45 -8.67 16.67
CA ASP A 145 1.70 -8.83 17.41
C ASP A 145 2.94 -8.65 16.52
N HIS A 146 3.58 -7.50 16.67
CA HIS A 146 4.81 -7.13 15.96
C HIS A 146 6.05 -7.10 16.86
N ARG A 147 6.00 -7.70 18.05
CA ARG A 147 7.17 -7.75 18.97
C ARG A 147 8.36 -8.48 18.36
N TYR A 148 8.17 -9.30 17.34
CA TYR A 148 9.26 -9.91 16.58
C TYR A 148 10.20 -8.88 15.91
N LEU A 149 9.77 -7.61 15.82
CA LEU A 149 10.59 -6.49 15.30
C LEU A 149 11.43 -5.79 16.37
N GLU A 150 11.24 -6.07 17.67
CA GLU A 150 12.02 -5.42 18.73
C GLU A 150 13.54 -5.55 18.54
N PRO A 151 14.10 -6.72 18.16
CA PRO A 151 15.53 -6.85 17.89
C PRO A 151 16.00 -6.00 16.70
N GLU A 152 15.19 -5.89 15.65
CA GLU A 152 15.49 -5.12 14.43
C GLU A 152 15.46 -3.62 14.73
N LEU A 153 14.46 -3.15 15.50
CA LEU A 153 14.38 -1.76 15.97
C LEU A 153 15.59 -1.42 16.84
N ALA A 154 15.98 -2.31 17.75
CA ALA A 154 17.18 -2.14 18.56
C ALA A 154 18.48 -2.13 17.72
N ALA A 155 18.50 -2.84 16.59
CA ALA A 155 19.59 -2.82 15.61
C ALA A 155 19.59 -1.57 14.72
N GLY A 156 18.59 -0.68 14.84
CA GLY A 156 18.51 0.60 14.13
C GLY A 156 17.68 0.57 12.83
N VAL A 157 16.90 -0.48 12.58
CA VAL A 157 15.94 -0.51 11.45
C VAL A 157 14.77 0.42 11.78
N ALA A 158 14.67 1.54 11.08
CA ALA A 158 13.54 2.45 11.24
C ALA A 158 12.25 1.79 10.75
N THR A 159 11.17 1.86 11.54
CA THR A 159 9.90 1.24 11.17
C THR A 159 8.74 2.20 11.41
N VAL A 160 7.84 2.29 10.43
CA VAL A 160 6.61 3.06 10.48
C VAL A 160 5.45 2.15 10.09
N PHE A 161 4.40 2.15 10.90
CA PHE A 161 3.17 1.43 10.58
C PHE A 161 2.16 2.38 9.93
N VAL A 162 1.37 1.83 9.02
CA VAL A 162 0.38 2.62 8.27
C VAL A 162 -0.94 1.86 8.18
N ASP A 163 -2.06 2.60 8.17
CA ASP A 163 -3.43 2.09 8.07
C ASP A 163 -3.95 1.34 9.31
N ARG A 164 -3.09 0.56 9.98
CA ARG A 164 -3.45 -0.25 11.15
C ARG A 164 -2.37 -0.14 12.22
N PRO A 165 -2.73 -0.21 13.52
CA PRO A 165 -1.75 -0.16 14.61
C PRO A 165 -0.96 -1.48 14.73
N PRO A 166 0.28 -1.42 15.22
CA PRO A 166 1.16 -2.60 15.37
C PRO A 166 0.91 -3.39 16.67
N GLY A 167 -0.25 -3.28 17.28
CA GLY A 167 -0.50 -3.84 18.61
C GLY A 167 0.24 -3.07 19.70
N SER A 168 1.00 -3.78 20.53
CA SER A 168 1.74 -3.19 21.67
C SER A 168 3.11 -2.58 21.31
N LEU A 169 3.59 -2.75 20.08
CA LEU A 169 4.90 -2.25 19.68
C LEU A 169 4.89 -0.72 19.55
N ALA A 170 5.82 -0.05 20.23
CA ALA A 170 5.98 1.40 20.17
C ALA A 170 6.73 1.80 18.88
N ALA A 171 6.02 2.28 17.89
CA ALA A 171 6.56 2.75 16.61
C ALA A 171 5.74 3.91 16.04
N ASP A 172 6.29 4.61 15.06
CA ASP A 172 5.55 5.65 14.34
C ASP A 172 4.36 5.03 13.59
N LEU A 173 3.24 5.75 13.57
CA LEU A 173 1.97 5.25 13.08
C LEU A 173 1.22 6.33 12.32
N VAL A 174 0.77 6.02 11.10
CA VAL A 174 -0.10 6.89 10.29
C VAL A 174 -1.41 6.14 10.01
N LEU A 175 -2.52 6.70 10.44
CA LEU A 175 -3.86 6.13 10.33
C LEU A 175 -4.79 7.05 9.55
N THR A 176 -5.92 6.50 9.13
CA THR A 176 -7.10 7.26 8.70
C THR A 176 -8.19 7.18 9.79
N ASP A 177 -8.97 8.25 9.93
CA ASP A 177 -10.16 8.27 10.79
C ASP A 177 -11.28 7.41 10.18
N SER A 178 -11.13 6.08 10.30
CA SER A 178 -12.12 5.11 9.83
C SER A 178 -13.43 5.20 10.60
N PHE A 179 -13.37 5.51 11.92
CA PHE A 179 -14.56 5.68 12.76
C PHE A 179 -15.39 6.90 12.32
N GLY A 180 -14.77 8.06 12.26
CA GLY A 180 -15.45 9.31 11.88
C GLY A 180 -15.97 9.26 10.45
N GLY A 181 -15.20 8.66 9.55
CA GLY A 181 -15.62 8.44 8.16
C GLY A 181 -16.87 7.57 8.03
N ALA A 182 -16.89 6.41 8.68
CA ALA A 182 -18.05 5.52 8.67
C ALA A 182 -19.26 6.17 9.33
N ARG A 183 -19.07 6.87 10.48
CA ARG A 183 -20.15 7.63 11.13
C ARG A 183 -20.72 8.68 10.20
N SER A 184 -19.89 9.42 9.49
CA SER A 184 -20.33 10.44 8.52
C SER A 184 -21.09 9.84 7.34
N GLY A 185 -20.59 8.73 6.74
CA GLY A 185 -21.25 8.07 5.61
C GLY A 185 -22.62 7.51 5.99
N VAL A 186 -22.75 6.89 7.17
CA VAL A 186 -24.04 6.36 7.64
C VAL A 186 -24.99 7.48 8.07
N ALA A 187 -24.50 8.53 8.72
CA ALA A 187 -25.29 9.70 9.04
C ALA A 187 -25.85 10.40 7.80
N HIS A 188 -25.12 10.38 6.67
CA HIS A 188 -25.58 10.87 5.38
C HIS A 188 -26.81 10.09 4.89
N LEU A 189 -26.77 8.73 4.96
CA LEU A 189 -27.93 7.91 4.63
C LEU A 189 -29.14 8.19 5.54
N VAL A 190 -28.90 8.36 6.84
CA VAL A 190 -29.93 8.73 7.81
C VAL A 190 -30.58 10.07 7.45
N ALA A 191 -29.76 11.06 7.09
CA ALA A 191 -30.23 12.40 6.68
C ALA A 191 -31.11 12.35 5.43
N HIS A 192 -30.91 11.36 4.53
CA HIS A 192 -31.76 11.13 3.35
C HIS A 192 -32.98 10.23 3.64
N GLY A 193 -33.31 10.00 4.92
CA GLY A 193 -34.53 9.34 5.36
C GLY A 193 -34.40 7.84 5.61
N HIS A 194 -33.24 7.22 5.35
CA HIS A 194 -33.06 5.79 5.58
C HIS A 194 -33.08 5.44 7.06
N ARG A 195 -33.83 4.37 7.40
CA ARG A 195 -33.97 3.85 8.77
C ARG A 195 -33.54 2.39 8.88
N ARG A 196 -33.47 1.70 7.74
CA ARG A 196 -33.01 0.31 7.60
C ARG A 196 -31.75 0.32 6.75
N ILE A 197 -30.60 0.39 7.42
CA ILE A 197 -29.27 0.54 6.80
C ILE A 197 -28.48 -0.72 7.12
N GLY A 198 -27.95 -1.38 6.11
CA GLY A 198 -27.05 -2.54 6.27
C GLY A 198 -25.58 -2.14 6.16
N ILE A 199 -24.70 -2.93 6.78
CA ILE A 199 -23.24 -2.82 6.61
C ILE A 199 -22.67 -4.15 6.12
N ILE A 200 -21.80 -4.08 5.10
CA ILE A 200 -21.03 -5.21 4.57
C ILE A 200 -19.54 -4.81 4.54
N GLY A 201 -18.67 -5.64 5.10
CA GLY A 201 -17.23 -5.31 5.15
C GLY A 201 -16.35 -6.46 5.61
N ASP A 202 -15.10 -6.16 5.85
CA ASP A 202 -14.06 -7.10 6.24
C ASP A 202 -14.30 -7.69 7.65
N HIS A 203 -13.48 -8.71 7.98
CA HIS A 203 -13.53 -9.36 9.28
C HIS A 203 -13.29 -8.36 10.43
N PRO A 204 -14.11 -8.38 11.50
CA PRO A 204 -14.03 -7.39 12.59
C PRO A 204 -12.74 -7.47 13.42
N GLY A 205 -11.91 -8.49 13.24
CA GLY A 205 -10.55 -8.55 13.76
C GLY A 205 -9.57 -7.58 13.05
N ILE A 206 -9.95 -7.09 11.86
CA ILE A 206 -9.17 -6.06 11.17
C ILE A 206 -9.49 -4.69 11.78
N HIS A 207 -8.47 -3.95 12.22
CA HIS A 207 -8.65 -2.68 12.94
C HIS A 207 -9.56 -1.69 12.19
N THR A 208 -9.33 -1.50 10.89
CA THR A 208 -10.13 -0.58 10.07
C THR A 208 -11.59 -1.01 9.95
N ALA A 209 -11.84 -2.31 9.82
CA ALA A 209 -13.19 -2.88 9.80
C ALA A 209 -13.92 -2.71 11.14
N ALA A 210 -13.21 -2.95 12.26
CA ALA A 210 -13.76 -2.71 13.60
C ALA A 210 -14.13 -1.23 13.83
N GLU A 211 -13.27 -0.30 13.41
CA GLU A 211 -13.53 1.13 13.53
C GLU A 211 -14.70 1.57 12.65
N ARG A 212 -14.81 1.06 11.42
CA ARG A 212 -15.95 1.32 10.52
C ARG A 212 -17.26 0.79 11.09
N LEU A 213 -17.26 -0.42 11.69
CA LEU A 213 -18.43 -0.97 12.39
C LEU A 213 -18.81 -0.10 13.59
N ARG A 214 -17.84 0.35 14.37
CA ARG A 214 -18.10 1.28 15.50
C ARG A 214 -18.74 2.58 15.01
N GLY A 215 -18.22 3.15 13.92
CA GLY A 215 -18.76 4.36 13.29
C GLY A 215 -20.19 4.17 12.80
N TYR A 216 -20.48 3.04 12.13
CA TYR A 216 -21.82 2.65 11.73
C TYR A 216 -22.77 2.59 12.93
N ARG A 217 -22.39 1.84 13.97
CA ARG A 217 -23.21 1.69 15.18
C ARG A 217 -23.45 3.02 15.88
N ALA A 218 -22.44 3.88 15.92
CA ALA A 218 -22.55 5.22 16.50
C ALA A 218 -23.55 6.09 15.73
N ALA A 219 -23.50 6.13 14.40
CA ALA A 219 -24.43 6.89 13.58
C ALA A 219 -25.90 6.39 13.73
N MET A 220 -26.08 5.07 13.81
CA MET A 220 -27.40 4.49 14.05
C MET A 220 -27.93 4.85 15.44
N ALA A 221 -27.07 4.81 16.47
CA ALA A 221 -27.45 5.19 17.84
C ALA A 221 -27.75 6.69 17.96
N ASP A 222 -26.94 7.57 17.34
CA ASP A 222 -27.20 9.01 17.30
C ASP A 222 -28.55 9.37 16.69
N ALA A 223 -29.05 8.53 15.78
CA ALA A 223 -30.37 8.67 15.15
C ALA A 223 -31.47 7.87 15.84
N GLU A 224 -31.20 7.27 17.00
CA GLU A 224 -32.11 6.40 17.75
C GLU A 224 -32.66 5.22 16.93
N LEU A 225 -31.84 4.71 15.98
CA LEU A 225 -32.22 3.61 15.10
C LEU A 225 -31.66 2.27 15.61
N PRO A 226 -32.45 1.18 15.53
CA PRO A 226 -31.98 -0.14 15.93
C PRO A 226 -30.98 -0.70 14.92
N VAL A 227 -29.91 -1.33 15.42
CA VAL A 227 -29.04 -2.20 14.62
C VAL A 227 -29.50 -3.63 14.76
N ARG A 228 -29.77 -4.32 13.64
CA ARG A 228 -30.11 -5.74 13.62
C ARG A 228 -28.93 -6.56 13.14
N GLU A 229 -28.69 -7.72 13.75
CA GLU A 229 -27.62 -8.62 13.34
C GLU A 229 -27.78 -9.08 11.86
N SER A 230 -29.02 -9.22 11.38
CA SER A 230 -29.29 -9.56 9.98
C SER A 230 -28.87 -8.46 8.97
N TRP A 231 -28.61 -7.26 9.44
CA TRP A 231 -28.12 -6.10 8.65
C TRP A 231 -26.60 -5.90 8.75
N VAL A 232 -25.92 -6.77 9.48
CA VAL A 232 -24.44 -6.70 9.64
C VAL A 232 -23.85 -7.96 9.00
N ALA A 233 -23.02 -7.77 7.98
CA ALA A 233 -22.25 -8.85 7.36
C ALA A 233 -20.78 -8.44 7.32
N LEU A 234 -20.01 -8.98 8.24
CA LEU A 234 -18.58 -8.74 8.35
C LEU A 234 -17.83 -10.08 8.33
N GLY A 235 -16.78 -10.16 7.53
CA GLY A 235 -15.98 -11.38 7.45
C GLY A 235 -15.34 -11.58 6.10
N ASP A 236 -15.63 -12.71 5.48
CA ASP A 236 -15.11 -13.05 4.16
C ASP A 236 -15.67 -12.09 3.09
N THR A 237 -14.79 -11.40 2.39
CA THR A 237 -15.12 -10.46 1.32
C THR A 237 -14.97 -11.03 -0.09
N ALA A 238 -14.94 -12.37 -0.22
CA ALA A 238 -15.05 -13.03 -1.51
C ALA A 238 -16.30 -12.51 -2.26
N PRO A 239 -16.22 -12.22 -3.55
CA PRO A 239 -17.32 -11.61 -4.31
C PRO A 239 -18.64 -12.36 -4.19
N GLU A 240 -18.60 -13.69 -4.18
CA GLU A 240 -19.78 -14.56 -4.06
C GLU A 240 -20.45 -14.41 -2.70
N ARG A 241 -19.65 -14.29 -1.62
CA ARG A 241 -20.15 -14.10 -0.27
C ARG A 241 -20.79 -12.73 -0.10
N VAL A 242 -20.08 -11.67 -0.54
CA VAL A 242 -20.59 -10.30 -0.52
C VAL A 242 -21.89 -10.18 -1.32
N ALA A 243 -21.96 -10.81 -2.51
CA ALA A 243 -23.16 -10.79 -3.35
C ALA A 243 -24.34 -11.49 -2.65
N ALA A 244 -24.12 -12.63 -2.00
CA ALA A 244 -25.14 -13.34 -1.25
C ALA A 244 -25.67 -12.51 -0.06
N ASP A 245 -24.76 -11.88 0.70
CA ASP A 245 -25.13 -11.04 1.84
C ASP A 245 -25.88 -9.78 1.42
N ALA A 246 -25.42 -9.11 0.36
CA ALA A 246 -26.11 -7.96 -0.21
C ALA A 246 -27.53 -8.34 -0.68
N THR A 247 -27.67 -9.42 -1.45
CA THR A 247 -28.96 -9.91 -1.92
C THR A 247 -29.89 -10.23 -0.75
N ARG A 248 -29.41 -10.98 0.25
CA ARG A 248 -30.17 -11.32 1.46
C ARG A 248 -30.67 -10.08 2.20
N MET A 249 -29.81 -9.06 2.34
CA MET A 249 -30.17 -7.82 3.04
C MET A 249 -31.23 -7.02 2.30
N VAL A 250 -31.18 -6.98 0.98
CA VAL A 250 -32.09 -6.14 0.18
C VAL A 250 -33.38 -6.86 -0.26
N THR A 251 -33.44 -8.21 -0.18
CA THR A 251 -34.62 -8.99 -0.59
C THR A 251 -35.27 -9.78 0.54
N GLY A 252 -34.68 -9.85 1.73
CA GLY A 252 -35.19 -10.61 2.87
C GLY A 252 -36.50 -10.06 3.45
N GLU A 253 -37.01 -10.69 4.53
CA GLU A 253 -38.29 -10.32 5.17
C GLU A 253 -38.36 -8.87 5.67
N ARG A 254 -37.23 -8.31 6.07
CA ARG A 254 -37.10 -6.91 6.50
C ARG A 254 -35.97 -6.24 5.73
N PRO A 255 -36.20 -5.94 4.46
CA PRO A 255 -35.15 -5.46 3.58
C PRO A 255 -34.61 -4.11 4.02
N VAL A 256 -33.30 -3.95 3.88
CA VAL A 256 -32.66 -2.64 4.05
C VAL A 256 -32.99 -1.76 2.86
N THR A 257 -33.06 -0.45 3.09
CA THR A 257 -33.28 0.56 2.04
C THR A 257 -31.98 1.22 1.62
N ALA A 258 -30.89 1.01 2.41
CA ALA A 258 -29.56 1.52 2.11
C ALA A 258 -28.51 0.54 2.58
N LEU A 259 -27.35 0.56 1.92
CA LEU A 259 -26.15 -0.18 2.29
C LEU A 259 -24.97 0.77 2.50
N PHE A 260 -24.20 0.49 3.55
CA PHE A 260 -22.86 1.03 3.77
C PHE A 260 -21.84 -0.10 3.54
N THR A 261 -20.84 0.13 2.71
CA THR A 261 -19.82 -0.89 2.38
C THR A 261 -18.46 -0.50 2.94
N GLY A 262 -17.76 -1.48 3.50
CA GLY A 262 -16.54 -1.27 4.29
C GLY A 262 -15.28 -0.97 3.49
N ASN A 263 -15.24 -1.27 2.19
CA ASN A 263 -14.09 -0.94 1.32
C ASN A 263 -14.52 -0.90 -0.16
N ASN A 264 -13.60 -0.46 -1.04
CA ASN A 264 -13.83 -0.32 -2.49
C ASN A 264 -14.22 -1.64 -3.17
N ARG A 265 -13.58 -2.77 -2.82
CA ARG A 265 -13.82 -4.10 -3.42
C ARG A 265 -15.22 -4.61 -3.10
N VAL A 266 -15.62 -4.46 -1.84
CA VAL A 266 -17.00 -4.75 -1.39
C VAL A 266 -17.99 -3.85 -2.11
N THR A 267 -17.69 -2.54 -2.22
CA THR A 267 -18.54 -1.57 -2.93
C THR A 267 -18.78 -1.99 -4.37
N VAL A 268 -17.75 -2.32 -5.13
CA VAL A 268 -17.85 -2.75 -6.53
C VAL A 268 -18.71 -4.01 -6.66
N THR A 269 -18.57 -4.97 -5.76
CA THR A 269 -19.40 -6.19 -5.76
C THR A 269 -20.86 -5.86 -5.48
N VAL A 270 -21.13 -5.02 -4.47
CA VAL A 270 -22.50 -4.58 -4.15
C VAL A 270 -23.12 -3.82 -5.31
N VAL A 271 -22.40 -2.92 -5.98
CA VAL A 271 -22.90 -2.23 -7.18
C VAL A 271 -23.37 -3.22 -8.25
N ARG A 272 -22.63 -4.30 -8.51
CA ARG A 272 -23.03 -5.34 -9.48
C ARG A 272 -24.33 -6.04 -9.06
N VAL A 273 -24.53 -6.28 -7.77
CA VAL A 273 -25.79 -6.85 -7.26
C VAL A 273 -26.95 -5.87 -7.43
N LEU A 274 -26.76 -4.60 -7.02
CA LEU A 274 -27.81 -3.59 -7.09
C LEU A 274 -28.23 -3.30 -8.51
N ALA A 275 -27.30 -3.35 -9.48
CA ALA A 275 -27.61 -3.17 -10.91
C ALA A 275 -28.58 -4.24 -11.49
N GLN A 276 -28.71 -5.39 -10.81
CA GLN A 276 -29.62 -6.47 -11.22
C GLN A 276 -31.00 -6.39 -10.54
N LEU A 277 -31.16 -5.47 -9.58
CA LEU A 277 -32.41 -5.32 -8.86
C LEU A 277 -33.34 -4.33 -9.52
N ALA A 278 -34.65 -4.63 -9.50
CA ALA A 278 -35.69 -3.76 -10.07
C ALA A 278 -36.02 -2.53 -9.19
N ARG A 279 -35.42 -2.42 -8.01
CA ARG A 279 -35.71 -1.34 -7.05
C ARG A 279 -34.44 -0.57 -6.66
N PRO A 280 -34.54 0.74 -6.40
CA PRO A 280 -33.40 1.50 -5.94
C PRO A 280 -33.08 1.16 -4.49
N VAL A 281 -31.78 0.95 -4.18
CA VAL A 281 -31.22 0.84 -2.85
C VAL A 281 -30.10 1.86 -2.74
N ALA A 282 -30.15 2.71 -1.73
CA ALA A 282 -29.08 3.70 -1.56
C ALA A 282 -27.77 3.02 -1.16
N LEU A 283 -26.64 3.60 -1.57
CA LEU A 283 -25.31 3.05 -1.34
C LEU A 283 -24.32 4.15 -0.96
N VAL A 284 -23.61 3.95 0.14
CA VAL A 284 -22.40 4.71 0.47
C VAL A 284 -21.25 3.72 0.64
N GLY A 285 -20.19 3.88 -0.15
CA GLY A 285 -18.97 3.07 -0.05
C GLY A 285 -17.92 3.73 0.84
N PHE A 286 -17.12 2.92 1.55
CA PHE A 286 -15.83 3.40 2.08
C PHE A 286 -14.77 3.17 1.02
N ASP A 287 -13.81 4.08 0.92
CA ASP A 287 -12.83 4.23 -0.15
C ASP A 287 -13.43 4.67 -1.50
N ASP A 288 -12.76 5.64 -2.10
CA ASP A 288 -13.04 6.01 -3.49
C ASP A 288 -12.37 5.02 -4.45
N PHE A 289 -12.96 4.85 -5.63
CA PHE A 289 -12.42 3.95 -6.65
C PHE A 289 -12.63 4.52 -8.05
N GLU A 290 -11.78 4.06 -8.96
CA GLU A 290 -11.86 4.45 -10.36
C GLU A 290 -13.27 4.14 -10.94
N LEU A 291 -13.80 5.06 -11.72
CA LEU A 291 -15.13 5.00 -12.35
C LEU A 291 -16.34 5.15 -11.40
N ALA A 292 -16.14 5.38 -10.10
CA ALA A 292 -17.25 5.56 -9.15
C ALA A 292 -18.20 6.71 -9.55
N ASP A 293 -17.65 7.73 -10.19
CA ASP A 293 -18.37 8.93 -10.70
C ASP A 293 -19.05 8.70 -12.06
N LEU A 294 -18.70 7.63 -12.77
CA LEU A 294 -19.27 7.29 -14.10
C LEU A 294 -20.39 6.25 -14.03
N LEU A 295 -20.64 5.67 -12.87
CA LEU A 295 -21.73 4.71 -12.65
C LEU A 295 -23.09 5.42 -12.66
N SER A 296 -24.18 4.66 -12.74
CA SER A 296 -25.55 5.21 -12.73
C SER A 296 -26.41 4.49 -11.68
N PRO A 297 -26.73 5.16 -10.55
CA PRO A 297 -26.23 6.48 -10.13
C PRO A 297 -24.73 6.45 -9.79
N PRO A 298 -24.03 7.61 -9.86
CA PRO A 298 -22.65 7.73 -9.40
C PRO A 298 -22.55 7.41 -7.91
N VAL A 299 -21.47 6.71 -7.51
CA VAL A 299 -21.36 6.17 -6.15
C VAL A 299 -20.86 7.22 -5.16
N THR A 300 -21.67 7.50 -4.15
CA THR A 300 -21.31 8.31 -2.98
C THR A 300 -20.33 7.52 -2.13
N VAL A 301 -19.20 8.14 -1.75
CA VAL A 301 -18.14 7.46 -0.99
C VAL A 301 -17.63 8.29 0.17
N VAL A 302 -17.08 7.59 1.17
CA VAL A 302 -16.19 8.16 2.19
C VAL A 302 -14.77 7.95 1.70
N ALA A 303 -14.17 8.99 1.14
CA ALA A 303 -12.85 8.95 0.54
C ALA A 303 -11.73 9.12 1.59
N GLN A 304 -10.71 8.29 1.48
CA GLN A 304 -9.40 8.46 2.12
C GLN A 304 -8.41 9.13 1.15
N ASP A 305 -7.22 9.47 1.65
CA ASP A 305 -6.07 9.89 0.83
C ASP A 305 -4.89 8.91 1.02
N PRO A 306 -4.89 7.76 0.31
CA PRO A 306 -3.80 6.79 0.42
C PRO A 306 -2.44 7.37 0.01
N GLY A 307 -2.43 8.33 -0.93
CA GLY A 307 -1.21 9.02 -1.32
C GLY A 307 -0.62 9.85 -0.18
N ARG A 308 -1.46 10.53 0.59
CA ARG A 308 -1.02 11.26 1.78
C ARG A 308 -0.57 10.31 2.90
N LEU A 309 -1.30 9.20 3.11
CA LEU A 309 -0.86 8.14 4.04
C LEU A 309 0.57 7.69 3.73
N GLY A 310 0.84 7.38 2.47
CA GLY A 310 2.17 6.96 2.03
C GLY A 310 3.23 8.04 2.19
N ARG A 311 2.92 9.30 1.83
CA ARG A 311 3.85 10.43 1.99
C ARG A 311 4.20 10.68 3.46
N ASP A 312 3.20 10.71 4.34
CA ASP A 312 3.39 10.98 5.76
C ASP A 312 4.16 9.82 6.43
N ALA A 313 3.87 8.57 6.07
CA ALA A 313 4.62 7.40 6.55
C ALA A 313 6.09 7.44 6.10
N ALA A 314 6.34 7.69 4.82
CA ALA A 314 7.70 7.80 4.30
C ALA A 314 8.46 8.99 4.91
N ALA A 315 7.81 10.14 5.10
CA ALA A 315 8.43 11.29 5.76
C ALA A 315 8.85 10.98 7.21
N LEU A 316 8.01 10.26 7.97
CA LEU A 316 8.36 9.79 9.30
C LEU A 316 9.54 8.80 9.26
N LEU A 317 9.53 7.86 8.31
CA LEU A 317 10.61 6.89 8.13
C LEU A 317 11.95 7.60 7.89
N PHE A 318 12.02 8.52 6.93
CA PHE A 318 13.27 9.22 6.61
C PHE A 318 13.73 10.15 7.73
N ARG A 319 12.82 10.76 8.48
CA ARG A 319 13.19 11.47 9.73
C ARG A 319 13.89 10.55 10.73
N ARG A 320 13.39 9.30 10.93
CA ARG A 320 14.06 8.32 11.80
C ARG A 320 15.44 7.95 11.25
N LEU A 321 15.51 7.69 9.97
CA LEU A 321 16.78 7.42 9.30
C LEU A 321 17.78 8.57 9.46
N ASP A 322 17.31 9.82 9.47
CA ASP A 322 18.18 10.99 9.67
C ASP A 322 18.53 11.29 11.15
N GLY A 323 18.17 10.38 12.06
CA GLY A 323 18.58 10.41 13.45
C GLY A 323 17.61 11.09 14.43
N ALA A 324 16.34 11.27 14.04
CA ALA A 324 15.34 11.81 14.96
C ALA A 324 15.10 10.86 16.14
N GLY A 325 15.49 11.27 17.35
CA GLY A 325 15.34 10.51 18.60
C GLY A 325 14.06 10.79 19.39
N GLU A 326 13.07 11.46 18.78
CA GLU A 326 11.80 11.79 19.42
C GLU A 326 10.97 10.53 19.71
N PRO A 327 10.03 10.56 20.70
CA PRO A 327 9.08 9.48 20.89
C PRO A 327 8.29 9.15 19.61
N PRO A 328 7.79 7.91 19.48
CA PRO A 328 6.93 7.52 18.36
C PRO A 328 5.74 8.46 18.20
N ARG A 329 5.43 8.80 16.95
CA ARG A 329 4.33 9.70 16.60
C ARG A 329 3.14 8.90 16.08
N ARG A 330 1.94 9.35 16.44
CA ARG A 330 0.70 8.89 15.85
C ARG A 330 0.08 10.05 15.05
N VAL A 331 -0.13 9.83 13.77
CA VAL A 331 -0.80 10.76 12.85
C VAL A 331 -2.11 10.12 12.41
N THR A 332 -3.22 10.85 12.50
CA THR A 332 -4.52 10.40 11.99
C THR A 332 -4.99 11.37 10.92
N LEU A 333 -5.20 10.88 9.72
CA LEU A 333 -5.69 11.67 8.60
C LEU A 333 -7.23 11.66 8.57
N PRO A 334 -7.87 12.79 8.25
CA PRO A 334 -9.31 12.84 8.09
C PRO A 334 -9.77 12.11 6.83
N THR A 335 -11.01 11.65 6.85
CA THR A 335 -11.75 11.20 5.67
C THR A 335 -12.62 12.34 5.12
N ARG A 336 -13.13 12.16 3.91
CA ARG A 336 -14.05 13.12 3.27
C ARG A 336 -15.23 12.38 2.65
N LEU A 337 -16.44 12.72 3.05
CA LEU A 337 -17.64 12.29 2.33
C LEU A 337 -17.71 13.00 0.97
N VAL A 338 -17.95 12.24 -0.08
CA VAL A 338 -18.09 12.70 -1.47
C VAL A 338 -19.45 12.26 -1.99
N PRO A 339 -20.50 13.11 -1.83
CA PRO A 339 -21.82 12.84 -2.38
C PRO A 339 -21.78 12.82 -3.90
N ARG A 340 -22.45 11.82 -4.52
CA ARG A 340 -22.46 11.67 -5.98
C ARG A 340 -23.82 11.23 -6.54
N GLY A 341 -24.76 10.77 -5.71
CA GLY A 341 -26.10 10.37 -6.13
C GLY A 341 -26.61 9.05 -5.56
N SER A 342 -25.74 8.06 -5.37
CA SER A 342 -26.20 6.76 -4.85
C SER A 342 -26.61 6.80 -3.38
N GLY A 343 -25.97 7.63 -2.58
CA GLY A 343 -26.30 7.81 -1.15
C GLY A 343 -27.50 8.74 -0.91
N GLU A 344 -27.93 9.43 -1.94
CA GLU A 344 -29.00 10.44 -1.93
C GLU A 344 -30.34 9.88 -2.47
N LEU A 345 -30.38 8.63 -2.91
CA LEU A 345 -31.61 7.97 -3.31
C LEU A 345 -32.58 7.94 -2.13
N PRO A 346 -33.90 8.23 -2.31
CA PRO A 346 -34.87 8.13 -1.23
C PRO A 346 -35.12 6.68 -0.85
N PRO A 347 -35.53 6.40 0.41
CA PRO A 347 -35.94 5.06 0.83
C PRO A 347 -37.12 4.61 -0.02
N TYR A 348 -37.02 3.40 -0.56
CA TYR A 348 -38.11 2.73 -1.25
C TYR A 348 -38.82 1.82 -0.27
N ASP A 349 -39.99 2.23 0.19
CA ASP A 349 -40.91 1.41 0.97
C ASP A 349 -41.94 0.85 -0.05
N GLY A 350 -41.54 -0.25 -0.71
CA GLY A 350 -42.44 -0.94 -1.63
C GLY A 350 -43.76 -1.30 -0.95
N GLU A 351 -44.88 -0.98 -1.61
CA GLU A 351 -46.20 -1.51 -1.29
C GLU A 351 -46.24 -3.03 -1.42
#